data_d20eed01159ec4094c3e85ed14851015
#
_entry.id   d20eed01159ec4094c3e85ed14851015
#
_cell.length_a   1.000
_cell.length_b   1.000
_cell.length_c   1.000
_cell.angle_alpha   90.00
_cell.angle_beta   90.00
_cell.angle_gamma   90.00
#
_symmetry.space_group_name_H-M   'P 1'
#
loop_
_entity.id
_entity.type
_entity.pdbx_description
1 polymer ?
#
loop_
_entity_poly.entity_id
_entity_poly.type
_entity_poly.pdbx_seq_one_letter_code
_entity_poly.pdbx_strand_id
1 'polypeptide(L)'
;MNVSETDTDGDGNRGPLAGVSVVEMTAHRAGPFCGALLADMGAEVVKIERPGAGDPARSQGVGPDGKSGYFMANNRNKKSVTLDLKSEAGVEAARSLLEAADVFVENFGYGVTDKLGIGYEDLRQRNPDIVYASIKGYGESGPYKEKPGLDMILQAEGGIMSVTGPEGGQPVKVGQAIGDLTTGMFAAMGTLARLYEGERAGEDEEFVGKFDVGLFDSIVTLMNEYLTEYSMDGSVPGPQGTSHQTLVPYQRFETADGALVTGVPSDDRWGDFVELLGREELAEYPTNDDRQEHAEKVVEIIEAEFETESTEHWLDSLTEYGFPCGPINDVEGVVEHEQTAARDLTIPHEDPEWGECLLPGHPIDFAGYEPEIREPAPRLGEHTEDVFEDVAGDQTTLEEWTAGGAFGSD
;
A
#
# COMPACT_ATOMS: atom_id res chain seq x y z
N MET A 1 -14.90 -21.27 13.01
CA MET A 1 -16.30 -20.88 12.77
C MET A 1 -16.90 -21.87 11.77
N ASN A 2 -17.94 -22.62 12.14
CA ASN A 2 -18.74 -23.30 11.15
C ASN A 2 -19.52 -22.20 10.43
N VAL A 3 -19.11 -21.85 9.24
CA VAL A 3 -19.92 -21.03 8.34
C VAL A 3 -21.20 -21.83 8.10
N SER A 4 -22.29 -21.42 8.72
CA SER A 4 -23.61 -21.97 8.47
C SER A 4 -23.85 -21.83 6.95
N GLU A 5 -24.13 -22.94 6.29
CA GLU A 5 -24.65 -23.00 4.91
C GLU A 5 -26.05 -22.34 4.86
N THR A 6 -26.12 -21.04 5.05
CA THR A 6 -27.34 -20.24 4.81
C THR A 6 -26.93 -18.85 4.38
N ASP A 7 -26.69 -18.69 3.10
CA ASP A 7 -27.38 -17.72 2.27
C ASP A 7 -27.08 -17.99 0.81
N THR A 8 -27.94 -18.80 0.22
CA THR A 8 -28.04 -18.94 -1.24
C THR A 8 -29.05 -17.92 -1.78
N ASP A 9 -28.93 -16.67 -1.38
CA ASP A 9 -29.65 -15.57 -2.01
C ASP A 9 -28.65 -14.59 -2.62
N GLY A 10 -28.40 -14.78 -3.91
CA GLY A 10 -28.11 -13.78 -4.92
C GLY A 10 -26.98 -12.79 -4.66
N ASP A 11 -25.75 -13.16 -4.86
CA ASP A 11 -24.93 -12.49 -5.88
C ASP A 11 -23.60 -13.23 -6.08
N GLY A 12 -23.24 -13.53 -7.32
CA GLY A 12 -22.06 -14.34 -7.65
C GLY A 12 -20.72 -13.59 -7.47
N ASN A 13 -20.69 -12.46 -6.76
CA ASN A 13 -19.49 -11.65 -6.54
C ASN A 13 -18.76 -12.05 -5.23
N ARG A 14 -18.32 -13.31 -5.15
CA ARG A 14 -17.46 -13.74 -4.05
C ARG A 14 -16.00 -13.49 -4.43
N GLY A 15 -15.31 -12.67 -3.62
CA GLY A 15 -13.89 -12.39 -3.81
C GLY A 15 -13.00 -13.63 -3.68
N PRO A 16 -11.76 -13.55 -4.20
CA PRO A 16 -10.82 -14.67 -4.14
C PRO A 16 -10.44 -15.11 -2.71
N LEU A 17 -10.68 -14.25 -1.70
CA LEU A 17 -10.47 -14.55 -0.29
C LEU A 17 -11.79 -14.73 0.49
N ALA A 18 -12.90 -15.00 -0.20
CA ALA A 18 -14.17 -15.29 0.47
C ALA A 18 -14.04 -16.50 1.41
N GLY A 19 -14.42 -16.31 2.67
CA GLY A 19 -14.30 -17.32 3.72
C GLY A 19 -12.98 -17.25 4.50
N VAL A 20 -12.04 -16.39 4.13
CA VAL A 20 -10.83 -16.12 4.91
C VAL A 20 -11.13 -15.07 5.98
N SER A 21 -10.83 -15.41 7.24
CA SER A 21 -10.95 -14.53 8.40
C SER A 21 -9.58 -13.94 8.78
N VAL A 22 -9.51 -12.62 8.84
CA VAL A 22 -8.31 -11.86 9.19
C VAL A 22 -8.56 -11.06 10.46
N VAL A 23 -7.72 -11.22 11.45
CA VAL A 23 -7.67 -10.33 12.61
C VAL A 23 -6.47 -9.42 12.47
N GLU A 24 -6.66 -8.11 12.59
CA GLU A 24 -5.56 -7.17 12.59
C GLU A 24 -5.45 -6.40 13.91
N MET A 25 -4.24 -6.32 14.44
CA MET A 25 -3.87 -5.41 15.53
C MET A 25 -2.82 -4.43 14.99
N THR A 26 -3.29 -3.51 14.17
CA THR A 26 -2.46 -2.61 13.40
C THR A 26 -2.83 -1.15 13.63
N ALA A 27 -1.89 -0.26 13.39
CA ALA A 27 -2.10 1.17 13.48
C ALA A 27 -1.38 1.92 12.34
N HIS A 28 -1.78 3.15 12.11
CA HIS A 28 -1.23 4.04 11.09
C HIS A 28 -1.50 3.59 9.65
N ARG A 29 -0.49 3.07 8.91
CA ARG A 29 -0.63 2.82 7.47
C ARG A 29 -0.27 1.40 7.03
N ALA A 30 0.95 0.93 7.25
CA ALA A 30 1.44 -0.30 6.63
C ALA A 30 0.54 -1.51 6.90
N GLY A 31 0.22 -1.77 8.17
CA GLY A 31 -0.68 -2.85 8.57
C GLY A 31 -2.12 -2.64 8.11
N PRO A 32 -2.74 -1.45 8.40
CA PRO A 32 -4.09 -1.17 7.91
C PRO A 32 -4.22 -1.26 6.39
N PHE A 33 -3.22 -0.86 5.62
CA PHE A 33 -3.23 -0.99 4.17
C PHE A 33 -3.17 -2.46 3.72
N CYS A 34 -2.35 -3.30 4.39
CA CYS A 34 -2.38 -4.76 4.18
C CYS A 34 -3.78 -5.32 4.41
N GLY A 35 -4.41 -5.01 5.56
CA GLY A 35 -5.77 -5.46 5.87
C GLY A 35 -6.81 -4.97 4.87
N ALA A 36 -6.70 -3.73 4.37
CA ALA A 36 -7.60 -3.19 3.35
C ALA A 36 -7.49 -3.94 2.01
N LEU A 37 -6.26 -4.28 1.58
CA LEU A 37 -6.06 -5.07 0.37
C LEU A 37 -6.66 -6.48 0.49
N LEU A 38 -6.52 -7.13 1.65
CA LEU A 38 -7.13 -8.44 1.90
C LEU A 38 -8.66 -8.34 1.95
N ALA A 39 -9.19 -7.29 2.60
CA ALA A 39 -10.63 -7.03 2.68
C ALA A 39 -11.24 -6.77 1.29
N ASP A 40 -10.59 -5.97 0.45
CA ASP A 40 -11.04 -5.70 -0.92
C ASP A 40 -11.05 -6.96 -1.79
N MET A 41 -10.22 -7.95 -1.48
CA MET A 41 -10.24 -9.27 -2.12
C MET A 41 -11.28 -10.24 -1.53
N GLY A 42 -12.11 -9.78 -0.59
CA GLY A 42 -13.23 -10.58 -0.06
C GLY A 42 -12.99 -11.21 1.31
N ALA A 43 -11.84 -11.02 1.94
CA ALA A 43 -11.61 -11.49 3.32
C ALA A 43 -12.51 -10.73 4.32
N GLU A 44 -12.89 -11.40 5.40
CA GLU A 44 -13.50 -10.77 6.56
C GLU A 44 -12.40 -10.25 7.49
N VAL A 45 -12.27 -8.93 7.63
CA VAL A 45 -11.20 -8.31 8.41
C VAL A 45 -11.76 -7.66 9.67
N VAL A 46 -11.30 -8.14 10.84
CA VAL A 46 -11.62 -7.57 12.16
C VAL A 46 -10.40 -6.83 12.69
N LYS A 47 -10.56 -5.52 12.89
CA LYS A 47 -9.54 -4.64 13.47
C LYS A 47 -9.76 -4.51 14.97
N ILE A 48 -8.78 -4.95 15.76
CA ILE A 48 -8.74 -4.74 17.20
C ILE A 48 -8.12 -3.37 17.50
N GLU A 49 -8.85 -2.56 18.25
CA GLU A 49 -8.43 -1.22 18.64
C GLU A 49 -8.52 -1.03 20.17
N ARG A 50 -7.73 -0.09 20.70
CA ARG A 50 -7.84 0.27 22.12
C ARG A 50 -9.12 1.06 22.37
N PRO A 51 -9.80 0.86 23.52
CA PRO A 51 -10.95 1.67 23.90
C PRO A 51 -10.64 3.17 23.96
N GLY A 52 -11.60 3.99 23.67
CA GLY A 52 -11.61 5.45 23.80
C GLY A 52 -10.86 6.20 22.69
N ALA A 53 -9.68 5.76 22.29
CA ALA A 53 -8.88 6.50 21.30
C ALA A 53 -8.70 5.78 19.94
N GLY A 54 -8.79 4.47 19.93
CA GLY A 54 -8.59 3.66 18.72
C GLY A 54 -7.20 3.78 18.11
N ASP A 55 -7.15 3.59 16.79
CA ASP A 55 -5.99 3.84 15.95
C ASP A 55 -5.68 5.35 15.91
N PRO A 56 -4.43 5.78 16.14
CA PRO A 56 -4.03 7.18 16.01
C PRO A 56 -4.40 7.80 14.64
N ALA A 57 -4.49 7.00 13.59
CA ALA A 57 -4.92 7.45 12.26
C ALA A 57 -6.32 8.07 12.25
N ARG A 58 -7.21 7.73 13.19
CA ARG A 58 -8.54 8.31 13.31
C ARG A 58 -8.53 9.83 13.52
N SER A 59 -7.48 10.34 14.20
CA SER A 59 -7.29 11.77 14.49
C SER A 59 -6.20 12.43 13.64
N GLN A 60 -5.61 11.72 12.70
CA GLN A 60 -4.56 12.22 11.82
C GLN A 60 -5.10 12.44 10.41
N GLY A 61 -4.48 13.38 9.71
CA GLY A 61 -4.87 13.71 8.33
C GLY A 61 -5.68 14.99 8.22
N VAL A 62 -5.97 15.37 7.00
CA VAL A 62 -6.65 16.61 6.65
C VAL A 62 -8.03 16.24 6.10
N GLY A 63 -9.04 16.46 6.89
CA GLY A 63 -10.44 16.30 6.48
C GLY A 63 -11.31 17.33 7.18
N PRO A 64 -12.50 17.66 6.66
CA PRO A 64 -13.42 18.56 7.31
C PRO A 64 -13.88 17.97 8.67
N ASP A 65 -14.11 18.83 9.64
CA ASP A 65 -14.69 18.49 10.95
C ASP A 65 -13.92 17.44 11.77
N GLY A 66 -12.57 17.35 11.61
CA GLY A 66 -11.72 16.41 12.33
C GLY A 66 -11.75 14.98 11.80
N LYS A 67 -12.33 14.76 10.63
CA LYS A 67 -12.42 13.47 9.95
C LYS A 67 -11.10 13.13 9.27
N SER A 68 -10.73 11.84 9.28
CA SER A 68 -9.46 11.39 8.72
C SER A 68 -9.65 10.59 7.43
N GLY A 69 -9.49 11.25 6.27
CA GLY A 69 -9.38 10.56 4.99
C GLY A 69 -8.24 9.52 4.98
N TYR A 70 -7.22 9.74 5.82
CA TYR A 70 -6.14 8.79 6.05
C TYR A 70 -6.64 7.47 6.66
N PHE A 71 -7.52 7.54 7.68
CA PHE A 71 -8.12 6.36 8.28
C PHE A 71 -9.08 5.68 7.31
N MET A 72 -9.94 6.45 6.64
CA MET A 72 -10.94 5.94 5.72
C MET A 72 -10.34 5.12 4.58
N ALA A 73 -9.32 5.66 3.92
CA ALA A 73 -8.67 5.01 2.79
C ALA A 73 -8.05 3.64 3.14
N ASN A 74 -7.63 3.45 4.40
CA ASN A 74 -6.92 2.24 4.84
C ASN A 74 -7.77 1.28 5.70
N ASN A 75 -9.05 1.62 5.98
CA ASN A 75 -9.88 0.80 6.86
C ASN A 75 -11.28 0.51 6.32
N ARG A 76 -11.53 0.76 5.02
CA ARG A 76 -12.76 0.30 4.35
C ARG A 76 -12.88 -1.21 4.38
N ASN A 77 -14.09 -1.72 4.31
CA ASN A 77 -14.40 -3.16 4.30
C ASN A 77 -13.95 -3.91 5.57
N LYS A 78 -13.77 -3.20 6.71
CA LYS A 78 -13.34 -3.82 7.96
C LYS A 78 -14.40 -3.66 9.04
N LYS A 79 -14.39 -4.59 10.00
CA LYS A 79 -15.08 -4.47 11.27
C LYS A 79 -14.12 -3.90 12.33
N SER A 80 -14.59 -3.01 13.21
CA SER A 80 -13.82 -2.49 14.35
C SER A 80 -14.37 -3.05 15.65
N VAL A 81 -13.47 -3.59 16.47
CA VAL A 81 -13.77 -4.02 17.84
C VAL A 81 -12.81 -3.33 18.82
N THR A 82 -13.29 -3.00 20.01
CA THR A 82 -12.44 -2.42 21.05
C THR A 82 -12.11 -3.45 22.12
N LEU A 83 -10.80 -3.56 22.44
CA LEU A 83 -10.32 -4.40 23.54
C LEU A 83 -9.31 -3.66 24.41
N ASP A 84 -9.49 -3.72 25.73
CA ASP A 84 -8.47 -3.28 26.70
C ASP A 84 -7.47 -4.40 26.98
N LEU A 85 -6.41 -4.44 26.21
CA LEU A 85 -5.34 -5.44 26.36
C LEU A 85 -4.49 -5.27 27.64
N LYS A 86 -4.84 -4.32 28.52
CA LYS A 86 -4.28 -4.23 29.87
C LYS A 86 -5.05 -5.09 30.86
N SER A 87 -6.28 -5.46 30.55
CA SER A 87 -7.08 -6.39 31.35
C SER A 87 -6.81 -7.84 30.92
N GLU A 88 -6.84 -8.77 31.88
CA GLU A 88 -6.71 -10.19 31.56
C GLU A 88 -7.89 -10.67 30.69
N ALA A 89 -9.08 -10.15 30.91
CA ALA A 89 -10.26 -10.47 30.13
C ALA A 89 -10.15 -10.00 28.68
N GLY A 90 -9.58 -8.81 28.44
CA GLY A 90 -9.36 -8.30 27.09
C GLY A 90 -8.32 -9.09 26.32
N VAL A 91 -7.26 -9.57 26.99
CA VAL A 91 -6.28 -10.46 26.37
C VAL A 91 -6.90 -11.81 26.05
N GLU A 92 -7.74 -12.37 26.91
CA GLU A 92 -8.39 -13.64 26.65
C GLU A 92 -9.44 -13.55 25.53
N ALA A 93 -10.20 -12.46 25.47
CA ALA A 93 -11.11 -12.18 24.36
C ALA A 93 -10.32 -12.07 23.02
N ALA A 94 -9.17 -11.38 23.02
CA ALA A 94 -8.31 -11.32 21.85
C ALA A 94 -7.81 -12.70 21.41
N ARG A 95 -7.38 -13.53 22.37
CA ARG A 95 -6.95 -14.92 22.09
C ARG A 95 -8.06 -15.74 21.47
N SER A 96 -9.26 -15.68 22.02
CA SER A 96 -10.41 -16.42 21.50
C SER A 96 -10.74 -16.02 20.06
N LEU A 97 -10.68 -14.73 19.74
CA LEU A 97 -10.86 -14.24 18.38
C LEU A 97 -9.74 -14.77 17.45
N LEU A 98 -8.49 -14.77 17.90
CA LEU A 98 -7.31 -15.22 17.13
C LEU A 98 -7.27 -16.75 16.96
N GLU A 99 -7.87 -17.52 17.88
CA GLU A 99 -8.01 -18.98 17.74
C GLU A 99 -8.90 -19.37 16.56
N ALA A 100 -9.86 -18.51 16.21
CA ALA A 100 -10.81 -18.74 15.13
C ALA A 100 -10.39 -18.08 13.80
N ALA A 101 -9.28 -17.33 13.78
CA ALA A 101 -8.83 -16.60 12.61
C ALA A 101 -7.87 -17.43 11.73
N ASP A 102 -7.95 -17.24 10.40
CA ASP A 102 -6.98 -17.81 9.47
C ASP A 102 -5.69 -16.98 9.43
N VAL A 103 -5.81 -15.66 9.65
CA VAL A 103 -4.69 -14.73 9.53
C VAL A 103 -4.68 -13.76 10.70
N PHE A 104 -3.50 -13.53 11.25
CA PHE A 104 -3.23 -12.43 12.19
C PHE A 104 -2.20 -11.47 11.60
N VAL A 105 -2.54 -10.19 11.49
CA VAL A 105 -1.65 -9.11 11.03
C VAL A 105 -1.39 -8.15 12.19
N GLU A 106 -0.11 -7.91 12.53
CA GLU A 106 0.25 -6.96 13.57
C GLU A 106 1.41 -6.04 13.15
N ASN A 107 1.42 -4.81 13.69
CA ASN A 107 2.53 -3.87 13.46
C ASN A 107 2.98 -3.16 14.74
N PHE A 108 2.95 -3.86 15.87
CA PHE A 108 3.47 -3.38 17.14
C PHE A 108 5.00 -3.37 17.19
N GLY A 109 5.54 -2.69 18.19
CA GLY A 109 6.96 -2.76 18.52
C GLY A 109 7.40 -4.20 18.85
N TYR A 110 8.68 -4.50 18.61
CA TYR A 110 9.26 -5.83 18.83
C TYR A 110 8.93 -6.38 20.23
N GLY A 111 8.46 -7.63 20.28
CA GLY A 111 8.13 -8.36 21.51
C GLY A 111 6.91 -7.88 22.28
N VAL A 112 6.07 -7.01 21.72
CA VAL A 112 4.83 -6.54 22.38
C VAL A 112 3.79 -7.64 22.39
N THR A 113 3.57 -8.34 21.29
CA THR A 113 2.63 -9.45 21.18
C THR A 113 3.01 -10.63 22.08
N ASP A 114 4.31 -10.94 22.19
CA ASP A 114 4.83 -11.97 23.11
C ASP A 114 4.50 -11.61 24.56
N LYS A 115 4.71 -10.35 24.98
CA LYS A 115 4.37 -9.89 26.33
C LYS A 115 2.88 -9.95 26.64
N LEU A 116 2.03 -9.82 25.64
CA LEU A 116 0.59 -9.98 25.75
C LEU A 116 0.14 -11.46 25.73
N GLY A 117 1.05 -12.40 25.42
CA GLY A 117 0.74 -13.82 25.26
C GLY A 117 -0.17 -14.11 24.06
N ILE A 118 0.02 -13.29 22.99
CA ILE A 118 -0.59 -13.45 21.66
C ILE A 118 0.49 -13.41 20.57
N GLY A 119 1.74 -13.70 20.93
CA GLY A 119 2.82 -13.93 19.98
C GLY A 119 2.63 -15.23 19.20
N TYR A 120 3.41 -15.41 18.13
CA TYR A 120 3.26 -16.57 17.26
C TYR A 120 3.36 -17.89 18.01
N GLU A 121 4.34 -18.03 18.91
CA GLU A 121 4.54 -19.28 19.66
C GLU A 121 3.40 -19.61 20.65
N ASP A 122 2.68 -18.59 21.13
CA ASP A 122 1.50 -18.77 21.97
C ASP A 122 0.29 -19.17 21.11
N LEU A 123 0.09 -18.47 19.97
CA LEU A 123 -1.05 -18.70 19.08
C LEU A 123 -0.98 -20.05 18.38
N ARG A 124 0.18 -20.46 17.88
CA ARG A 124 0.31 -21.75 17.16
C ARG A 124 -0.01 -22.97 18.02
N GLN A 125 0.03 -22.85 19.34
CA GLN A 125 -0.38 -23.94 20.25
C GLN A 125 -1.90 -24.14 20.25
N ARG A 126 -2.66 -23.10 19.93
CA ARG A 126 -4.13 -23.07 19.92
C ARG A 126 -4.68 -23.12 18.50
N ASN A 127 -4.01 -22.49 17.57
CA ASN A 127 -4.32 -22.47 16.14
C ASN A 127 -3.03 -22.76 15.35
N PRO A 128 -2.73 -24.03 15.09
CA PRO A 128 -1.50 -24.42 14.37
C PRO A 128 -1.40 -23.92 12.94
N ASP A 129 -2.55 -23.65 12.33
CA ASP A 129 -2.67 -23.26 10.92
C ASP A 129 -2.69 -21.72 10.72
N ILE A 130 -2.54 -20.96 11.81
CA ILE A 130 -2.59 -19.49 11.72
C ILE A 130 -1.44 -18.92 10.88
N VAL A 131 -1.80 -18.09 9.92
CA VAL A 131 -0.84 -17.24 9.21
C VAL A 131 -0.58 -15.99 10.05
N TYR A 132 0.66 -15.79 10.50
CA TYR A 132 1.07 -14.68 11.36
C TYR A 132 1.96 -13.71 10.57
N ALA A 133 1.42 -12.56 10.22
CA ALA A 133 2.11 -11.49 9.50
C ALA A 133 2.60 -10.40 10.47
N SER A 134 3.90 -10.30 10.67
CA SER A 134 4.53 -9.30 11.53
C SER A 134 5.14 -8.17 10.71
N ILE A 135 4.65 -6.93 10.88
CA ILE A 135 5.15 -5.75 10.19
C ILE A 135 5.97 -4.91 11.16
N LYS A 136 7.23 -4.67 10.83
CA LYS A 136 8.18 -3.97 11.71
C LYS A 136 8.93 -2.86 10.96
N GLY A 137 9.54 -1.93 11.70
CA GLY A 137 10.43 -0.93 11.10
C GLY A 137 11.64 -1.56 10.42
N TYR A 138 12.31 -2.48 11.11
CA TYR A 138 13.56 -3.12 10.65
C TYR A 138 13.50 -4.66 10.66
N GLY A 139 12.29 -5.23 10.58
CA GLY A 139 12.12 -6.68 10.70
C GLY A 139 12.25 -7.19 12.13
N GLU A 140 12.14 -8.51 12.31
CA GLU A 140 12.27 -9.20 13.60
C GLU A 140 13.68 -9.70 13.90
N SER A 141 14.61 -9.53 12.98
CA SER A 141 16.01 -9.97 13.12
C SER A 141 17.00 -8.80 12.95
N GLY A 142 18.27 -9.07 13.11
CA GLY A 142 19.32 -8.07 12.92
C GLY A 142 19.50 -7.08 14.09
N PRO A 143 20.49 -6.16 13.96
CA PRO A 143 20.89 -5.28 15.06
C PRO A 143 19.88 -4.19 15.40
N TYR A 144 18.94 -3.88 14.51
CA TYR A 144 17.97 -2.81 14.67
C TYR A 144 16.52 -3.27 14.92
N LYS A 145 16.29 -4.57 15.18
CA LYS A 145 14.95 -5.12 15.39
C LYS A 145 14.11 -4.42 16.47
N GLU A 146 14.73 -3.82 17.46
CA GLU A 146 14.07 -3.08 18.54
C GLU A 146 14.02 -1.55 18.29
N LYS A 147 14.67 -1.08 17.20
CA LYS A 147 14.70 0.34 16.85
C LYS A 147 13.33 0.77 16.29
N PRO A 148 12.74 1.84 16.78
CA PRO A 148 11.52 2.38 16.20
C PRO A 148 11.79 2.92 14.79
N GLY A 149 10.90 2.64 13.86
CA GLY A 149 10.94 3.09 12.48
C GLY A 149 9.68 3.87 12.11
N LEU A 150 9.87 4.94 11.35
CA LEU A 150 8.79 5.68 10.70
C LEU A 150 9.15 5.83 9.22
N ASP A 151 8.17 5.84 8.34
CA ASP A 151 8.35 5.85 6.89
C ASP A 151 9.46 6.80 6.40
N MET A 152 9.39 8.08 6.72
CA MET A 152 10.38 9.06 6.25
C MET A 152 11.80 8.78 6.78
N ILE A 153 11.94 8.24 7.99
CA ILE A 153 13.25 7.86 8.54
C ILE A 153 13.81 6.69 7.73
N LEU A 154 12.96 5.72 7.40
CA LEU A 154 13.34 4.53 6.66
C LEU A 154 13.55 4.80 5.17
N GLN A 155 12.85 5.76 4.59
CA GLN A 155 13.19 6.30 3.26
C GLN A 155 14.62 6.87 3.22
N ALA A 156 15.04 7.56 4.30
CA ALA A 156 16.40 8.10 4.38
C ALA A 156 17.45 7.00 4.60
N GLU A 157 17.23 6.11 5.58
CA GLU A 157 18.18 5.04 5.90
C GLU A 157 18.24 3.94 4.83
N GLY A 158 17.12 3.61 4.19
CA GLY A 158 17.03 2.61 3.13
C GLY A 158 17.48 3.09 1.74
N GLY A 159 17.84 4.38 1.60
CA GLY A 159 18.53 4.91 0.44
C GLY A 159 17.66 5.63 -0.60
N ILE A 160 16.33 5.41 -0.66
CA ILE A 160 15.50 5.95 -1.74
C ILE A 160 15.51 7.50 -1.78
N MET A 161 15.69 8.16 -0.65
CA MET A 161 15.85 9.61 -0.63
C MET A 161 17.13 10.06 -1.32
N SER A 162 18.21 9.27 -1.31
CA SER A 162 19.49 9.67 -1.91
C SER A 162 19.41 9.85 -3.43
N VAL A 163 18.46 9.18 -4.07
CA VAL A 163 18.23 9.23 -5.53
C VAL A 163 17.01 10.08 -5.92
N THR A 164 16.28 10.62 -4.94
CA THR A 164 15.06 11.39 -5.14
C THR A 164 15.30 12.87 -4.86
N GLY A 165 14.95 13.74 -5.81
CA GLY A 165 15.08 15.19 -5.68
C GLY A 165 15.54 15.87 -6.96
N PRO A 166 15.63 17.20 -6.97
CA PRO A 166 16.17 17.95 -8.09
C PRO A 166 17.60 17.53 -8.42
N GLU A 167 17.94 17.49 -9.69
CA GLU A 167 19.31 17.19 -10.16
C GLU A 167 20.35 18.10 -9.48
N GLY A 168 21.40 17.49 -8.91
CA GLY A 168 22.40 18.20 -8.13
C GLY A 168 21.87 18.91 -6.88
N GLY A 169 20.59 18.74 -6.57
CA GLY A 169 19.92 19.33 -5.41
C GLY A 169 20.03 18.48 -4.14
N GLN A 170 19.26 18.87 -3.13
CA GLN A 170 19.20 18.10 -1.89
C GLN A 170 18.23 16.92 -2.01
N PRO A 171 18.59 15.74 -1.46
CA PRO A 171 17.67 14.62 -1.34
C PRO A 171 16.35 14.99 -0.68
N VAL A 172 15.25 14.50 -1.23
CA VAL A 172 13.90 14.70 -0.68
C VAL A 172 13.18 13.35 -0.52
N LYS A 173 12.18 13.30 0.34
CA LYS A 173 11.33 12.11 0.46
C LYS A 173 10.44 11.95 -0.78
N VAL A 174 10.03 10.73 -1.09
CA VAL A 174 8.89 10.48 -1.98
C VAL A 174 7.63 11.12 -1.40
N GLY A 175 6.78 11.69 -2.23
CA GLY A 175 5.59 12.44 -1.79
C GLY A 175 4.65 11.65 -0.88
N GLN A 176 4.41 10.37 -1.21
CA GLN A 176 3.67 9.42 -0.39
C GLN A 176 4.59 8.70 0.62
N ALA A 177 3.97 8.06 1.63
CA ALA A 177 4.65 7.15 2.55
C ALA A 177 4.92 5.81 1.83
N ILE A 178 5.87 5.84 0.89
CA ILE A 178 6.14 4.73 -0.02
C ILE A 178 6.61 3.46 0.71
N GLY A 179 7.35 3.62 1.81
CA GLY A 179 7.79 2.51 2.64
C GLY A 179 6.61 1.79 3.31
N ASP A 180 5.68 2.56 3.92
CA ASP A 180 4.48 1.99 4.53
C ASP A 180 3.62 1.23 3.51
N LEU A 181 3.33 1.87 2.36
CA LEU A 181 2.48 1.27 1.32
C LEU A 181 3.10 0.02 0.73
N THR A 182 4.39 0.06 0.38
CA THR A 182 5.10 -1.09 -0.17
C THR A 182 5.18 -2.23 0.84
N THR A 183 5.43 -1.93 2.12
CA THR A 183 5.44 -2.93 3.18
C THR A 183 4.06 -3.57 3.35
N GLY A 184 2.98 -2.79 3.30
CA GLY A 184 1.61 -3.32 3.32
C GLY A 184 1.33 -4.25 2.14
N MET A 185 1.79 -3.92 0.94
CA MET A 185 1.69 -4.80 -0.24
C MET A 185 2.50 -6.08 -0.06
N PHE A 186 3.75 -6.02 0.42
CA PHE A 186 4.54 -7.22 0.69
C PHE A 186 3.94 -8.09 1.80
N ALA A 187 3.35 -7.47 2.83
CA ALA A 187 2.66 -8.22 3.87
C ALA A 187 1.43 -8.95 3.32
N ALA A 188 0.64 -8.31 2.46
CA ALA A 188 -0.48 -8.97 1.78
C ALA A 188 0.02 -10.12 0.87
N MET A 189 1.07 -9.91 0.08
CA MET A 189 1.69 -10.97 -0.72
C MET A 189 2.19 -12.15 0.14
N GLY A 190 2.87 -11.86 1.25
CA GLY A 190 3.33 -12.86 2.20
C GLY A 190 2.18 -13.67 2.81
N THR A 191 1.09 -12.98 3.15
CA THR A 191 -0.13 -13.61 3.66
C THR A 191 -0.72 -14.57 2.62
N LEU A 192 -0.90 -14.13 1.37
CA LEU A 192 -1.40 -14.99 0.29
C LEU A 192 -0.49 -16.20 0.03
N ALA A 193 0.82 -16.00 0.08
CA ALA A 193 1.79 -17.08 -0.10
C ALA A 193 1.67 -18.14 1.00
N ARG A 194 1.49 -17.70 2.27
CA ARG A 194 1.33 -18.63 3.41
C ARG A 194 -0.01 -19.33 3.41
N LEU A 195 -1.10 -18.64 3.07
CA LEU A 195 -2.41 -19.28 2.90
C LEU A 195 -2.34 -20.37 1.83
N TYR A 196 -1.74 -20.07 0.68
CA TYR A 196 -1.57 -21.05 -0.40
C TYR A 196 -0.68 -22.24 0.02
N GLU A 197 0.38 -22.01 0.79
CA GLU A 197 1.26 -23.06 1.32
C GLU A 197 0.47 -23.95 2.30
N GLY A 198 -0.30 -23.34 3.22
CA GLY A 198 -1.10 -24.07 4.21
C GLY A 198 -2.15 -24.98 3.57
N GLU A 199 -2.85 -24.51 2.53
CA GLU A 199 -3.81 -25.35 1.77
C GLU A 199 -3.14 -26.55 1.07
N ARG A 200 -1.86 -26.49 0.80
CA ARG A 200 -1.09 -27.54 0.10
C ARG A 200 -0.25 -28.40 0.99
N ALA A 201 -0.10 -28.02 2.28
CA ALA A 201 0.65 -28.80 3.24
C ALA A 201 0.00 -30.19 3.43
N GLY A 202 0.81 -31.23 3.39
CA GLY A 202 0.35 -32.61 3.68
C GLY A 202 0.08 -32.77 5.18
N GLU A 203 -0.74 -33.77 5.53
CA GLU A 203 -1.10 -34.07 6.94
C GLU A 203 0.12 -34.31 7.84
N ASP A 204 1.26 -34.70 7.27
CA ASP A 204 2.52 -35.00 7.98
C ASP A 204 3.55 -33.83 7.89
N GLU A 205 3.22 -32.71 7.24
CA GLU A 205 4.11 -31.56 7.09
C GLU A 205 3.83 -30.51 8.16
N GLU A 206 4.87 -30.10 8.90
CA GLU A 206 4.75 -29.02 9.88
C GLU A 206 4.59 -27.67 9.13
N PHE A 207 3.42 -27.05 9.26
CA PHE A 207 3.19 -25.71 8.73
C PHE A 207 3.79 -24.64 9.65
N VAL A 208 4.56 -23.73 9.07
CA VAL A 208 5.10 -22.56 9.77
C VAL A 208 4.48 -21.30 9.16
N GLY A 209 3.33 -20.88 9.68
CA GLY A 209 2.58 -19.74 9.14
C GLY A 209 3.20 -18.37 9.37
N LYS A 210 4.25 -18.24 10.19
CA LYS A 210 4.86 -16.95 10.52
C LYS A 210 5.77 -16.42 9.42
N PHE A 211 5.67 -15.11 9.18
CA PHE A 211 6.66 -14.31 8.45
C PHE A 211 6.71 -12.89 9.00
N ASP A 212 7.79 -12.16 8.72
CA ASP A 212 7.92 -10.75 9.02
C ASP A 212 8.32 -9.94 7.77
N VAL A 213 7.94 -8.67 7.77
CA VAL A 213 8.30 -7.70 6.74
C VAL A 213 8.77 -6.41 7.41
N GLY A 214 9.98 -5.97 7.07
CA GLY A 214 10.53 -4.69 7.51
C GLY A 214 10.21 -3.56 6.54
N LEU A 215 9.88 -2.36 7.06
CA LEU A 215 9.80 -1.16 6.23
C LEU A 215 11.16 -0.86 5.58
N PHE A 216 12.25 -1.06 6.35
CA PHE A 216 13.62 -0.92 5.83
C PHE A 216 13.87 -1.88 4.68
N ASP A 217 13.48 -3.14 4.84
CA ASP A 217 13.66 -4.18 3.83
C ASP A 217 12.91 -3.85 2.54
N SER A 218 11.68 -3.33 2.70
CA SER A 218 10.84 -2.89 1.58
C SER A 218 11.48 -1.73 0.80
N ILE A 219 12.02 -0.72 1.51
CA ILE A 219 12.73 0.40 0.88
C ILE A 219 14.01 -0.07 0.19
N VAL A 220 14.81 -0.94 0.83
CA VAL A 220 16.03 -1.50 0.22
C VAL A 220 15.69 -2.30 -1.05
N THR A 221 14.57 -3.03 -1.03
CA THR A 221 14.08 -3.74 -2.23
C THR A 221 13.75 -2.78 -3.37
N LEU A 222 13.21 -1.59 -3.08
CA LEU A 222 12.95 -0.55 -4.09
C LEU A 222 14.22 0.07 -4.67
N MET A 223 15.37 -0.06 -4.01
CA MET A 223 16.66 0.39 -4.58
C MET A 223 17.16 -0.51 -5.71
N ASN A 224 16.62 -1.71 -5.85
CA ASN A 224 16.74 -2.65 -6.97
C ASN A 224 18.06 -2.57 -7.76
N GLU A 225 18.03 -2.01 -9.00
CA GLU A 225 19.18 -1.88 -9.90
C GLU A 225 20.33 -1.08 -9.30
N TYR A 226 20.07 -0.03 -8.52
CA TYR A 226 21.12 0.78 -7.88
C TYR A 226 22.08 -0.05 -7.00
N LEU A 227 21.56 -1.07 -6.30
CA LEU A 227 22.38 -1.97 -5.49
C LEU A 227 23.26 -2.86 -6.37
N THR A 228 22.72 -3.30 -7.50
CA THR A 228 23.45 -4.13 -8.45
C THR A 228 24.55 -3.32 -9.14
N GLU A 229 24.23 -2.13 -9.65
CA GLU A 229 25.17 -1.21 -10.30
C GLU A 229 26.31 -0.81 -9.36
N TYR A 230 25.99 -0.44 -8.11
CA TYR A 230 27.01 -0.20 -7.09
C TYR A 230 27.96 -1.39 -6.92
N SER A 231 27.45 -2.62 -6.95
CA SER A 231 28.28 -3.83 -6.81
C SER A 231 29.18 -4.07 -8.03
N MET A 232 28.81 -3.56 -9.21
CA MET A 232 29.54 -3.75 -10.47
C MET A 232 30.68 -2.74 -10.65
N ASP A 233 30.44 -1.48 -10.37
CA ASP A 233 31.39 -0.41 -10.68
C ASP A 233 31.61 0.60 -9.54
N GLY A 234 30.87 0.48 -8.41
CA GLY A 234 30.95 1.39 -7.28
C GLY A 234 30.18 2.70 -7.47
N SER A 235 29.30 2.77 -8.46
CA SER A 235 28.49 3.95 -8.76
C SER A 235 27.60 4.33 -7.56
N VAL A 236 27.61 5.63 -7.20
CA VAL A 236 26.77 6.20 -6.15
C VAL A 236 26.01 7.37 -6.76
N PRO A 237 24.83 7.12 -7.35
CA PRO A 237 24.04 8.17 -7.96
C PRO A 237 23.45 9.10 -6.91
N GLY A 238 23.28 10.37 -7.29
CA GLY A 238 22.51 11.36 -6.54
C GLY A 238 21.12 11.56 -7.12
N PRO A 239 20.36 12.56 -6.63
CA PRO A 239 19.09 12.96 -7.23
C PRO A 239 19.26 13.41 -8.68
N GLN A 240 18.41 12.93 -9.57
CA GLN A 240 18.49 13.15 -11.01
C GLN A 240 17.34 14.02 -11.56
N GLY A 241 16.55 14.62 -10.71
CA GLY A 241 15.38 15.39 -11.13
C GLY A 241 14.31 14.50 -11.77
N THR A 242 13.97 14.81 -13.00
CA THR A 242 13.01 14.04 -13.80
C THR A 242 13.66 13.26 -14.95
N SER A 243 14.98 13.37 -15.12
CA SER A 243 15.71 12.73 -16.20
C SER A 243 15.90 11.24 -15.95
N HIS A 244 15.72 10.42 -16.98
CA HIS A 244 16.01 9.00 -16.90
C HIS A 244 17.53 8.78 -16.92
N GLN A 245 18.00 7.78 -16.16
CA GLN A 245 19.44 7.51 -16.00
C GLN A 245 20.17 7.21 -17.31
N THR A 246 19.53 6.50 -18.23
CA THR A 246 20.17 5.91 -19.41
C THR A 246 19.50 6.23 -20.74
N LEU A 247 18.36 6.92 -20.75
CA LEU A 247 17.64 7.27 -21.97
C LEU A 247 17.55 8.79 -22.14
N VAL A 248 17.93 9.29 -23.30
CA VAL A 248 17.86 10.71 -23.67
C VAL A 248 17.17 10.83 -25.04
N PRO A 249 16.07 11.59 -25.13
CA PRO A 249 15.29 12.17 -24.02
C PRO A 249 14.38 11.14 -23.35
N TYR A 250 14.23 11.23 -22.06
CA TYR A 250 13.14 10.66 -21.28
C TYR A 250 13.05 11.43 -19.97
N GLN A 251 12.22 12.47 -19.95
CA GLN A 251 12.10 13.39 -18.83
C GLN A 251 10.87 14.29 -18.95
N ARG A 252 10.70 15.16 -17.96
CA ARG A 252 9.77 16.27 -17.99
C ARG A 252 10.32 17.40 -18.86
N PHE A 253 9.44 18.03 -19.66
CA PHE A 253 9.70 19.21 -20.46
C PHE A 253 8.68 20.29 -20.17
N GLU A 254 9.11 21.57 -20.16
CA GLU A 254 8.20 22.71 -20.12
C GLU A 254 7.52 22.90 -21.49
N THR A 255 6.31 23.42 -21.47
CA THR A 255 5.53 23.81 -22.64
C THR A 255 5.08 25.26 -22.48
N ALA A 256 4.39 25.84 -23.46
CA ALA A 256 3.94 27.22 -23.37
C ALA A 256 3.02 27.54 -22.19
N ASP A 257 2.29 26.54 -21.65
CA ASP A 257 1.27 26.72 -20.63
C ASP A 257 1.34 25.70 -19.47
N GLY A 258 2.36 24.82 -19.47
CA GLY A 258 2.49 23.80 -18.44
C GLY A 258 3.73 22.92 -18.64
N ALA A 259 3.56 21.61 -18.49
CA ALA A 259 4.62 20.64 -18.68
C ALA A 259 4.07 19.26 -19.04
N LEU A 260 4.88 18.48 -19.74
CA LEU A 260 4.62 17.09 -20.06
C LEU A 260 5.82 16.19 -19.73
N VAL A 261 5.60 14.89 -19.69
CA VAL A 261 6.66 13.89 -19.69
C VAL A 261 6.60 13.11 -20.98
N THR A 262 7.75 12.95 -21.65
CA THR A 262 7.87 12.12 -22.85
C THR A 262 9.26 11.51 -22.93
N GLY A 263 9.43 10.50 -23.78
CA GLY A 263 10.71 9.88 -24.07
C GLY A 263 10.73 9.11 -25.37
N VAL A 264 11.93 8.93 -25.91
CA VAL A 264 12.15 8.13 -27.11
C VAL A 264 12.70 6.77 -26.70
N PRO A 265 11.91 5.69 -26.83
CA PRO A 265 12.26 4.38 -26.27
C PRO A 265 13.39 3.65 -27.00
N SER A 266 13.66 4.01 -28.28
CA SER A 266 14.65 3.33 -29.11
C SER A 266 15.17 4.20 -30.25
N ASP A 267 16.36 3.89 -30.74
CA ASP A 267 17.03 4.68 -31.77
C ASP A 267 16.31 4.66 -33.13
N ASP A 268 15.61 3.59 -33.46
CA ASP A 268 14.79 3.47 -34.67
C ASP A 268 13.64 4.46 -34.73
N ARG A 269 13.18 4.95 -33.57
CA ARG A 269 12.12 5.96 -33.44
C ARG A 269 12.67 7.39 -33.46
N TRP A 270 13.98 7.57 -33.35
CA TRP A 270 14.58 8.92 -33.25
C TRP A 270 14.29 9.78 -34.47
N GLY A 271 14.35 9.20 -35.67
CA GLY A 271 14.05 9.95 -36.90
C GLY A 271 12.62 10.53 -36.94
N ASP A 272 11.64 9.75 -36.48
CA ASP A 272 10.25 10.19 -36.39
C ASP A 272 10.10 11.33 -35.36
N PHE A 273 10.84 11.26 -34.26
CA PHE A 273 10.83 12.31 -33.23
C PHE A 273 11.46 13.62 -33.73
N VAL A 274 12.56 13.53 -34.48
CA VAL A 274 13.17 14.69 -35.11
C VAL A 274 12.24 15.34 -36.15
N GLU A 275 11.53 14.52 -36.95
CA GLU A 275 10.51 14.98 -37.89
C GLU A 275 9.36 15.68 -37.19
N LEU A 276 8.84 15.09 -36.11
CA LEU A 276 7.75 15.66 -35.29
C LEU A 276 8.12 17.05 -34.77
N LEU A 277 9.32 17.21 -34.22
CA LEU A 277 9.77 18.47 -33.66
C LEU A 277 10.20 19.50 -34.74
N GLY A 278 10.49 19.06 -35.99
CA GLY A 278 10.98 19.92 -37.02
C GLY A 278 12.40 20.47 -36.76
N ARG A 279 13.16 19.81 -35.89
CA ARG A 279 14.49 20.23 -35.46
C ARG A 279 15.59 19.36 -36.13
N GLU A 280 15.96 19.69 -37.37
CA GLU A 280 16.93 18.91 -38.16
C GLU A 280 18.29 18.73 -37.47
N GLU A 281 18.69 19.68 -36.60
CA GLU A 281 19.94 19.60 -35.83
C GLU A 281 20.01 18.40 -34.89
N LEU A 282 18.86 17.87 -34.44
CA LEU A 282 18.77 16.65 -33.61
C LEU A 282 19.22 15.40 -34.38
N ALA A 283 19.17 15.40 -35.70
CA ALA A 283 19.66 14.28 -36.53
C ALA A 283 21.17 14.02 -36.40
N GLU A 284 21.93 14.98 -35.84
CA GLU A 284 23.35 14.81 -35.52
C GLU A 284 23.61 13.78 -34.42
N TYR A 285 22.53 13.41 -33.61
CA TYR A 285 22.63 12.52 -32.47
C TYR A 285 21.76 11.24 -32.66
N PRO A 286 22.09 10.38 -33.64
CA PRO A 286 21.20 9.31 -34.09
C PRO A 286 21.03 8.16 -33.06
N THR A 287 22.03 7.94 -32.21
CA THR A 287 21.99 6.87 -31.21
C THR A 287 21.78 7.42 -29.80
N ASN A 288 21.28 6.60 -28.90
CA ASN A 288 21.15 6.98 -27.51
C ASN A 288 22.48 7.35 -26.85
N ASP A 289 23.56 6.66 -27.25
CA ASP A 289 24.92 6.98 -26.77
C ASP A 289 25.35 8.38 -27.21
N ASP A 290 25.09 8.77 -28.48
CA ASP A 290 25.36 10.13 -28.97
C ASP A 290 24.54 11.17 -28.18
N ARG A 291 23.27 10.85 -27.91
CA ARG A 291 22.38 11.75 -27.15
C ARG A 291 22.80 11.87 -25.69
N GLN A 292 23.27 10.79 -25.07
CA GLN A 292 23.82 10.84 -23.71
C GLN A 292 25.08 11.68 -23.62
N GLU A 293 26.02 11.52 -24.56
CA GLU A 293 27.25 12.33 -24.60
C GLU A 293 26.97 13.83 -24.73
N HIS A 294 25.83 14.18 -25.36
CA HIS A 294 25.43 15.56 -25.64
C HIS A 294 24.10 15.95 -24.96
N ALA A 295 23.78 15.33 -23.84
CA ALA A 295 22.44 15.38 -23.23
C ALA A 295 21.93 16.82 -23.00
N GLU A 296 22.75 17.69 -22.40
CA GLU A 296 22.39 19.08 -22.16
C GLU A 296 21.92 19.79 -23.43
N LYS A 297 22.71 19.66 -24.53
CA LYS A 297 22.39 20.32 -25.79
C LYS A 297 21.14 19.71 -26.45
N VAL A 298 21.01 18.41 -26.46
CA VAL A 298 19.85 17.70 -27.02
C VAL A 298 18.57 18.11 -26.28
N VAL A 299 18.62 18.13 -24.97
CA VAL A 299 17.49 18.55 -24.13
C VAL A 299 17.14 20.02 -24.35
N GLU A 300 18.14 20.93 -24.41
CA GLU A 300 17.91 22.35 -24.67
C GLU A 300 17.18 22.59 -26.02
N ILE A 301 17.57 21.88 -27.09
CA ILE A 301 16.89 21.99 -28.38
C ILE A 301 15.44 21.50 -28.30
N ILE A 302 15.20 20.38 -27.62
CA ILE A 302 13.85 19.81 -27.46
C ILE A 302 12.98 20.72 -26.63
N GLU A 303 13.48 21.23 -25.50
CA GLU A 303 12.75 22.10 -24.60
C GLU A 303 12.37 23.41 -25.29
N ALA A 304 13.31 24.02 -26.04
CA ALA A 304 13.01 25.22 -26.81
C ALA A 304 11.91 25.01 -27.86
N GLU A 305 11.71 23.80 -28.36
CA GLU A 305 10.59 23.50 -29.26
C GLU A 305 9.29 23.27 -28.48
N PHE A 306 9.32 22.51 -27.38
CA PHE A 306 8.12 22.28 -26.58
C PHE A 306 7.54 23.57 -25.97
N GLU A 307 8.35 24.56 -25.64
CA GLU A 307 7.91 25.87 -25.16
C GLU A 307 7.12 26.69 -26.21
N THR A 308 7.12 26.29 -27.48
CA THR A 308 6.44 27.05 -28.57
C THR A 308 4.94 26.83 -28.62
N GLU A 309 4.44 25.71 -28.14
CA GLU A 309 3.05 25.32 -28.21
C GLU A 309 2.51 24.81 -26.84
N SER A 310 1.18 24.66 -26.72
CA SER A 310 0.53 24.22 -25.50
C SER A 310 0.82 22.76 -25.16
N THR A 311 0.64 22.39 -23.90
CA THR A 311 0.72 21.00 -23.43
C THR A 311 -0.22 20.09 -24.23
N GLU A 312 -1.47 20.50 -24.45
CA GLU A 312 -2.49 19.76 -25.21
C GLU A 312 -1.99 19.48 -26.64
N HIS A 313 -1.48 20.52 -27.35
CA HIS A 313 -0.94 20.37 -28.70
C HIS A 313 0.13 19.29 -28.79
N TRP A 314 1.09 19.33 -27.85
CA TRP A 314 2.19 18.37 -27.85
C TRP A 314 1.75 16.97 -27.45
N LEU A 315 0.83 16.80 -26.52
CA LEU A 315 0.28 15.49 -26.15
C LEU A 315 -0.43 14.85 -27.35
N ASP A 316 -1.24 15.61 -28.09
CA ASP A 316 -1.92 15.13 -29.29
C ASP A 316 -0.90 14.73 -30.37
N SER A 317 0.07 15.59 -30.65
CA SER A 317 1.10 15.33 -31.68
C SER A 317 1.97 14.13 -31.34
N LEU A 318 2.44 14.02 -30.10
CA LEU A 318 3.22 12.87 -29.63
C LEU A 318 2.41 11.57 -29.71
N THR A 319 1.14 11.61 -29.35
CA THR A 319 0.21 10.48 -29.43
C THR A 319 -0.02 10.04 -30.88
N GLU A 320 -0.22 10.99 -31.80
CA GLU A 320 -0.41 10.69 -33.23
C GLU A 320 0.83 10.01 -33.83
N TYR A 321 2.02 10.43 -33.43
CA TYR A 321 3.29 9.79 -33.83
C TYR A 321 3.59 8.50 -33.05
N GLY A 322 2.78 8.16 -32.03
CA GLY A 322 2.93 6.95 -31.21
C GLY A 322 4.08 7.00 -30.21
N PHE A 323 4.41 8.19 -29.72
CA PHE A 323 5.38 8.34 -28.61
C PHE A 323 4.67 8.26 -27.25
N PRO A 324 5.29 7.63 -26.25
CA PRO A 324 4.77 7.66 -24.89
C PRO A 324 4.85 9.09 -24.34
N CYS A 325 3.74 9.63 -23.91
CA CYS A 325 3.67 10.95 -23.31
C CYS A 325 2.53 11.04 -22.29
N GLY A 326 2.62 12.02 -21.40
CA GLY A 326 1.54 12.29 -20.44
C GLY A 326 1.71 13.64 -19.75
N PRO A 327 0.61 14.26 -19.31
CA PRO A 327 0.64 15.45 -18.48
C PRO A 327 1.10 15.10 -17.06
N ILE A 328 1.53 16.11 -16.30
CA ILE A 328 1.77 15.96 -14.86
C ILE A 328 0.49 16.35 -14.13
N ASN A 329 -0.31 15.35 -13.81
CA ASN A 329 -1.56 15.55 -13.09
C ASN A 329 -1.33 15.83 -11.60
N ASP A 330 -2.10 16.74 -11.06
CA ASP A 330 -2.36 16.85 -9.64
C ASP A 330 -3.49 15.89 -9.21
N VAL A 331 -3.94 15.98 -7.95
CA VAL A 331 -5.00 15.09 -7.44
C VAL A 331 -6.33 15.27 -8.20
N GLU A 332 -6.68 16.50 -8.58
CA GLU A 332 -7.89 16.79 -9.36
C GLU A 332 -7.80 16.13 -10.75
N GLY A 333 -6.67 16.33 -11.45
CA GLY A 333 -6.42 15.71 -12.75
C GLY A 333 -6.40 14.19 -12.71
N VAL A 334 -5.94 13.56 -11.60
CA VAL A 334 -6.03 12.10 -11.42
C VAL A 334 -7.47 11.64 -11.24
N VAL A 335 -8.27 12.37 -10.48
CA VAL A 335 -9.70 12.05 -10.26
C VAL A 335 -10.50 12.17 -11.54
N GLU A 336 -10.24 13.18 -12.35
CA GLU A 336 -10.95 13.46 -13.61
C GLU A 336 -10.42 12.62 -14.80
N HIS A 337 -9.34 11.87 -14.61
CA HIS A 337 -8.70 11.13 -15.69
C HIS A 337 -9.60 9.99 -16.18
N GLU A 338 -9.79 9.89 -17.51
CA GLU A 338 -10.64 8.88 -18.14
C GLU A 338 -10.27 7.44 -17.76
N GLN A 339 -8.96 7.15 -17.62
CA GLN A 339 -8.48 5.83 -17.21
C GLN A 339 -8.80 5.53 -15.74
N THR A 340 -8.82 6.55 -14.89
CA THR A 340 -9.24 6.43 -13.48
C THR A 340 -10.70 6.01 -13.40
N ALA A 341 -11.56 6.68 -14.18
CA ALA A 341 -12.98 6.36 -14.27
C ALA A 341 -13.22 4.99 -14.91
N ALA A 342 -12.54 4.67 -16.01
CA ALA A 342 -12.73 3.42 -16.76
C ALA A 342 -12.29 2.16 -15.99
N ARG A 343 -11.48 2.32 -14.94
CA ARG A 343 -10.98 1.21 -14.10
C ARG A 343 -11.43 1.30 -12.65
N ASP A 344 -12.40 2.15 -12.35
CA ASP A 344 -12.94 2.34 -10.99
C ASP A 344 -11.84 2.54 -9.92
N LEU A 345 -10.77 3.30 -10.29
CA LEU A 345 -9.65 3.55 -9.37
C LEU A 345 -9.99 4.59 -8.28
N THR A 346 -11.11 5.30 -8.45
CA THR A 346 -11.74 6.14 -7.42
C THR A 346 -13.21 5.78 -7.33
N ILE A 347 -13.66 5.41 -6.13
CA ILE A 347 -15.03 4.96 -5.90
C ILE A 347 -15.77 6.05 -5.12
N PRO A 348 -16.82 6.67 -5.69
CA PRO A 348 -17.71 7.56 -4.95
C PRO A 348 -18.37 6.81 -3.78
N HIS A 349 -18.30 7.39 -2.60
CA HIS A 349 -18.86 6.80 -1.39
C HIS A 349 -19.59 7.88 -0.59
N GLU A 350 -20.78 7.54 -0.10
CA GLU A 350 -21.54 8.38 0.82
C GLU A 350 -21.46 7.79 2.23
N ASP A 351 -20.59 8.36 3.05
CA ASP A 351 -20.45 7.93 4.43
C ASP A 351 -21.54 8.61 5.31
N PRO A 352 -22.27 7.83 6.15
CA PRO A 352 -23.35 8.40 6.97
C PRO A 352 -22.92 9.50 7.94
N GLU A 353 -21.66 9.47 8.38
CA GLU A 353 -21.09 10.47 9.30
C GLU A 353 -20.30 11.54 8.56
N TRP A 354 -19.61 11.16 7.47
CA TRP A 354 -18.62 11.98 6.82
C TRP A 354 -19.08 12.58 5.48
N GLY A 355 -20.23 12.13 4.98
CA GLY A 355 -20.82 12.64 3.74
C GLY A 355 -20.11 12.08 2.49
N GLU A 356 -20.28 12.76 1.35
CA GLU A 356 -19.69 12.35 0.09
C GLU A 356 -18.17 12.43 0.11
N CYS A 357 -17.51 11.37 -0.33
CA CYS A 357 -16.06 11.28 -0.48
C CYS A 357 -15.68 10.33 -1.63
N LEU A 358 -14.41 10.36 -2.02
CA LEU A 358 -13.83 9.39 -2.95
C LEU A 358 -12.89 8.47 -2.16
N LEU A 359 -13.08 7.18 -2.30
CA LEU A 359 -12.18 6.17 -1.75
C LEU A 359 -11.34 5.55 -2.88
N PRO A 360 -10.08 5.14 -2.61
CA PRO A 360 -9.28 4.46 -3.62
C PRO A 360 -9.87 3.08 -3.94
N GLY A 361 -10.00 2.77 -5.22
CA GLY A 361 -10.37 1.46 -5.72
C GLY A 361 -9.21 0.46 -5.62
N HIS A 362 -9.52 -0.81 -5.88
CA HIS A 362 -8.50 -1.86 -5.89
C HIS A 362 -7.77 -1.89 -7.25
N PRO A 363 -6.42 -1.97 -7.28
CA PRO A 363 -5.68 -1.86 -8.54
C PRO A 363 -5.70 -3.14 -9.40
N ILE A 364 -6.10 -4.28 -8.83
CA ILE A 364 -6.18 -5.55 -9.56
C ILE A 364 -7.60 -5.75 -10.05
N ASP A 365 -7.73 -5.97 -11.34
CA ASP A 365 -8.97 -6.33 -12.01
C ASP A 365 -9.06 -7.85 -12.12
N PHE A 366 -10.02 -8.45 -11.44
CA PHE A 366 -10.21 -9.89 -11.40
C PHE A 366 -11.33 -10.31 -12.37
N ALA A 367 -11.04 -11.21 -13.31
CA ALA A 367 -12.09 -11.78 -14.14
C ALA A 367 -13.12 -12.55 -13.28
N GLY A 368 -14.35 -12.06 -13.24
CA GLY A 368 -15.44 -12.67 -12.46
C GLY A 368 -15.56 -12.25 -11.01
N TYR A 369 -14.80 -11.24 -10.60
CA TYR A 369 -14.94 -10.57 -9.30
C TYR A 369 -14.63 -9.08 -9.44
N GLU A 370 -15.51 -8.24 -8.98
CA GLU A 370 -15.33 -6.79 -8.93
C GLU A 370 -15.10 -6.38 -7.46
N PRO A 371 -13.87 -5.97 -7.08
CA PRO A 371 -13.62 -5.42 -5.75
C PRO A 371 -14.49 -4.18 -5.51
N GLU A 372 -15.28 -4.21 -4.45
CA GLU A 372 -16.20 -3.12 -4.10
C GLU A 372 -16.01 -2.67 -2.66
N ILE A 373 -16.45 -1.46 -2.38
CA ILE A 373 -16.55 -0.98 -1.00
C ILE A 373 -17.90 -1.43 -0.46
N ARG A 374 -17.89 -2.58 0.21
CA ARG A 374 -19.08 -3.21 0.82
C ARG A 374 -19.51 -2.47 2.09
N GLU A 375 -18.50 -2.01 2.86
CA GLU A 375 -18.68 -1.32 4.12
C GLU A 375 -17.75 -0.10 4.20
N PRO A 376 -18.22 1.03 4.76
CA PRO A 376 -17.36 2.17 5.04
C PRO A 376 -16.29 1.81 6.06
N ALA A 377 -15.32 2.72 6.26
CA ALA A 377 -14.41 2.58 7.39
C ALA A 377 -15.19 2.62 8.72
N PRO A 378 -15.03 1.63 9.60
CA PRO A 378 -15.90 1.46 10.75
C PRO A 378 -15.68 2.55 11.80
N ARG A 379 -16.73 2.87 12.57
CA ARG A 379 -16.58 3.63 13.81
C ARG A 379 -15.83 2.81 14.84
N LEU A 380 -15.24 3.49 15.81
CA LEU A 380 -14.50 2.83 16.87
C LEU A 380 -15.42 1.89 17.67
N GLY A 381 -15.09 0.60 17.66
CA GLY A 381 -15.81 -0.43 18.40
C GLY A 381 -17.21 -0.76 17.86
N GLU A 382 -17.56 -0.30 16.67
CA GLU A 382 -18.90 -0.46 16.08
C GLU A 382 -19.40 -1.91 16.08
N HIS A 383 -18.49 -2.85 15.92
CA HIS A 383 -18.81 -4.28 15.77
C HIS A 383 -18.42 -5.12 17.00
N THR A 384 -18.11 -4.47 18.14
CA THR A 384 -17.59 -5.19 19.32
C THR A 384 -18.60 -6.21 19.85
N GLU A 385 -19.87 -5.83 20.00
CA GLU A 385 -20.92 -6.70 20.52
C GLU A 385 -21.15 -7.89 19.58
N ASP A 386 -21.41 -7.62 18.30
CA ASP A 386 -21.73 -8.64 17.30
C ASP A 386 -20.59 -9.67 17.16
N VAL A 387 -19.35 -9.20 17.04
CA VAL A 387 -18.20 -10.10 16.87
C VAL A 387 -17.96 -10.96 18.11
N PHE A 388 -18.11 -10.38 19.32
CA PHE A 388 -17.82 -11.13 20.53
C PHE A 388 -19.00 -11.96 21.03
N GLU A 389 -20.22 -11.72 20.60
CA GLU A 389 -21.35 -12.67 20.78
C GLU A 389 -21.06 -13.98 20.03
N ASP A 390 -20.57 -13.88 18.79
CA ASP A 390 -20.21 -15.05 17.98
C ASP A 390 -18.99 -15.79 18.57
N VAL A 391 -17.94 -15.06 18.95
CA VAL A 391 -16.67 -15.63 19.43
C VAL A 391 -16.82 -16.27 20.82
N ALA A 392 -17.59 -15.66 21.72
CA ALA A 392 -17.81 -16.19 23.05
C ALA A 392 -18.56 -17.53 23.02
N GLY A 393 -19.45 -17.73 22.05
CA GLY A 393 -20.24 -18.94 21.87
C GLY A 393 -21.31 -19.18 22.94
N ASP A 394 -21.25 -18.47 24.07
CA ASP A 394 -22.26 -18.49 25.13
C ASP A 394 -22.27 -17.16 25.91
N GLN A 395 -23.45 -16.84 26.45
CA GLN A 395 -23.72 -15.59 27.18
C GLN A 395 -22.85 -15.44 28.44
N THR A 396 -22.51 -16.53 29.10
CA THR A 396 -21.74 -16.50 30.37
C THR A 396 -20.33 -16.00 30.11
N THR A 397 -19.67 -16.47 29.06
CA THR A 397 -18.32 -16.05 28.64
C THR A 397 -18.30 -14.55 28.28
N LEU A 398 -19.31 -14.07 27.55
CA LEU A 398 -19.40 -12.65 27.18
C LEU A 398 -19.60 -11.77 28.41
N GLU A 399 -20.47 -12.19 29.38
CA GLU A 399 -20.67 -11.50 30.64
C GLU A 399 -19.40 -11.47 31.52
N GLU A 400 -18.62 -12.55 31.53
CA GLU A 400 -17.35 -12.63 32.25
C GLU A 400 -16.32 -11.67 31.64
N TRP A 401 -16.20 -11.62 30.32
CA TRP A 401 -15.30 -10.65 29.62
C TRP A 401 -15.73 -9.21 29.90
N THR A 402 -17.00 -8.92 29.81
CA THR A 402 -17.55 -7.59 30.10
C THR A 402 -17.27 -7.17 31.55
N ALA A 403 -17.59 -8.05 32.53
CA ALA A 403 -17.34 -7.81 33.94
C ALA A 403 -15.83 -7.67 34.26
N GLY A 404 -14.98 -8.38 33.51
CA GLY A 404 -13.52 -8.28 33.57
C GLY A 404 -12.92 -7.05 32.90
N GLY A 405 -13.74 -6.20 32.27
CA GLY A 405 -13.33 -4.97 31.62
C GLY A 405 -12.66 -5.17 30.25
N ALA A 406 -12.98 -6.27 29.57
CA ALA A 406 -12.37 -6.56 28.25
C ALA A 406 -12.58 -5.47 27.22
N PHE A 407 -13.78 -4.85 27.22
CA PHE A 407 -14.16 -3.87 26.19
C PHE A 407 -13.87 -2.42 26.60
N GLY A 408 -13.27 -2.22 27.78
CA GLY A 408 -13.01 -0.91 28.36
C GLY A 408 -14.26 -0.35 29.09
N SER A 409 -14.07 0.72 29.83
CA SER A 409 -15.17 1.54 30.33
C SER A 409 -15.32 2.76 29.42
N ASP A 410 -16.55 3.07 29.03
CA ASP A 410 -16.91 4.31 28.34
C ASP A 410 -16.36 5.58 29.02
#